data_7f22b888e7b788ddc36353ef6321ca73
#
_entry.id   7f22b888e7b788ddc36353ef6321ca73
#
_cell.length_a   1.000
_cell.length_b   1.000
_cell.length_c   1.000
_cell.angle_alpha   90.00
_cell.angle_beta   90.00
_cell.angle_gamma   90.00
#
_symmetry.space_group_name_H-M   'P 1'
#
loop_
_entity.id
_entity.type
_entity.pdbx_description
1 polymer ?
#
loop_
_entity_poly.entity_id
_entity_poly.type
_entity_poly.pdbx_seq_one_letter_code
_entity_poly.pdbx_strand_id
1 'polypeptide(L)'
;VKANILREQLANQNSRKSELEEHINKANEAKAYILENVDKAAALLVSRQGEAAHEQLQGIVDAIAVKYMYSNNKIADALLSQKAKICDEYGIQLSCRLDFPDNMPVDNARLCIVLSNLLDNAIRACRELKPDTGKEYKPFISLKVNEQFGYLVIRQENSFNGIVENRRSGAFSEHGLGLEIIKSIADELKGELVTEHDDKVFVTSVGVPLA
;
A
#
# COMPACT_ATOMS: atom_id res chain seq x y z
N VAL A 1 32.16 23.27 3.38
CA VAL A 1 31.36 22.57 2.38
C VAL A 1 31.61 21.06 2.44
N LYS A 2 32.86 20.55 2.20
CA LYS A 2 33.17 19.10 2.20
C LYS A 2 32.82 18.40 3.53
N ALA A 3 33.07 19.03 4.68
CA ALA A 3 32.76 18.45 5.99
C ALA A 3 31.24 18.29 6.24
N ASN A 4 30.41 19.18 5.71
CA ASN A 4 28.95 19.08 5.84
C ASN A 4 28.39 17.97 4.95
N ILE A 5 28.89 17.85 3.73
CA ILE A 5 28.50 16.74 2.82
C ILE A 5 28.85 15.39 3.43
N LEU A 6 30.04 15.28 4.04
CA LEU A 6 30.48 14.03 4.68
C LEU A 6 29.62 13.66 5.90
N ARG A 7 29.22 14.67 6.70
CA ARG A 7 28.31 14.46 7.84
C ARG A 7 26.91 14.00 7.40
N GLU A 8 26.40 14.59 6.33
CA GLU A 8 25.11 14.21 5.75
C GLU A 8 25.12 12.79 5.16
N GLN A 9 26.20 12.44 4.46
CA GLN A 9 26.41 11.07 3.98
C GLN A 9 26.50 10.05 5.13
N LEU A 10 27.19 10.39 6.22
CA LEU A 10 27.30 9.54 7.39
C LEU A 10 25.96 9.37 8.10
N ALA A 11 25.17 10.44 8.23
CA ALA A 11 23.83 10.40 8.79
C ALA A 11 22.90 9.51 7.97
N ASN A 12 22.93 9.64 6.63
CA ASN A 12 22.13 8.83 5.72
C ASN A 12 22.56 7.33 5.76
N GLN A 13 23.86 7.04 5.88
CA GLN A 13 24.35 5.67 6.05
C GLN A 13 23.90 5.07 7.38
N ASN A 14 23.93 5.83 8.47
CA ASN A 14 23.48 5.38 9.78
C ASN A 14 21.97 5.12 9.79
N SER A 15 21.17 5.97 9.14
CA SER A 15 19.72 5.75 8.99
C SER A 15 19.43 4.46 8.22
N ARG A 16 20.08 4.26 7.06
CA ARG A 16 19.94 3.04 6.27
C ARG A 16 20.37 1.78 7.04
N LYS A 17 21.44 1.89 7.83
CA LYS A 17 21.91 0.79 8.68
C LYS A 17 20.86 0.42 9.73
N SER A 18 20.29 1.41 10.41
CA SER A 18 19.22 1.21 11.41
C SER A 18 17.98 0.57 10.79
N GLU A 19 17.54 1.04 9.62
CA GLU A 19 16.42 0.45 8.88
C GLU A 19 16.70 -1.01 8.49
N LEU A 20 17.92 -1.31 8.03
CA LEU A 20 18.31 -2.66 7.68
C LEU A 20 18.35 -3.59 8.90
N GLU A 21 18.88 -3.12 10.04
CA GLU A 21 18.88 -3.85 11.31
C GLU A 21 17.44 -4.15 11.78
N GLU A 22 16.54 -3.20 11.66
CA GLU A 22 15.11 -3.41 11.97
C GLU A 22 14.48 -4.47 11.05
N HIS A 23 14.77 -4.42 9.73
CA HIS A 23 14.28 -5.42 8.79
C HIS A 23 14.83 -6.81 9.08
N ILE A 24 16.10 -6.92 9.45
CA ILE A 24 16.73 -8.19 9.84
C ILE A 24 16.05 -8.74 11.11
N ASN A 25 15.81 -7.91 12.10
CA ASN A 25 15.13 -8.32 13.33
C ASN A 25 13.72 -8.83 13.06
N LYS A 26 12.92 -8.10 12.25
CA LYS A 26 11.58 -8.54 11.85
C LYS A 26 11.59 -9.86 11.06
N ALA A 27 12.58 -10.04 10.18
CA ALA A 27 12.75 -11.29 9.45
C ALA A 27 13.12 -12.45 10.37
N ASN A 28 13.96 -12.22 11.37
CA ASN A 28 14.33 -13.22 12.37
C ASN A 28 13.15 -13.59 13.27
N GLU A 29 12.35 -12.63 13.70
CA GLU A 29 11.12 -12.88 14.46
C GLU A 29 10.12 -13.72 13.65
N ALA A 30 9.89 -13.37 12.37
CA ALA A 30 9.03 -14.14 11.50
C ALA A 30 9.54 -15.56 11.28
N LYS A 31 10.87 -15.73 11.09
CA LYS A 31 11.51 -17.04 11.00
C LYS A 31 11.34 -17.86 12.26
N ALA A 32 11.54 -17.26 13.44
CA ALA A 32 11.35 -17.95 14.72
C ALA A 32 9.91 -18.41 14.90
N TYR A 33 8.93 -17.56 14.59
CA TYR A 33 7.52 -17.88 14.61
C TYR A 33 7.17 -19.08 13.70
N ILE A 34 7.67 -19.07 12.46
CA ILE A 34 7.46 -20.16 11.50
C ILE A 34 8.06 -21.48 12.02
N LEU A 35 9.30 -21.45 12.49
CA LEU A 35 9.97 -22.66 13.00
C LEU A 35 9.23 -23.25 14.20
N GLU A 36 8.86 -22.43 15.16
CA GLU A 36 8.12 -22.90 16.36
C GLU A 36 6.78 -23.57 15.99
N ASN A 37 6.06 -23.02 15.04
CA ASN A 37 4.77 -23.58 14.63
C ASN A 37 4.93 -24.81 13.71
N VAL A 38 5.97 -24.87 12.92
CA VAL A 38 6.31 -26.09 12.14
C VAL A 38 6.69 -27.24 13.09
N ASP A 39 7.47 -26.98 14.15
CA ASP A 39 7.82 -27.96 15.16
C ASP A 39 6.58 -28.49 15.90
N LYS A 40 5.63 -27.60 16.23
CA LYS A 40 4.33 -27.97 16.82
C LYS A 40 3.52 -28.87 15.87
N ALA A 41 3.43 -28.53 14.61
CA ALA A 41 2.74 -29.33 13.61
C ALA A 41 3.42 -30.70 13.41
N ALA A 42 4.75 -30.75 13.43
CA ALA A 42 5.50 -32.01 13.36
C ALA A 42 5.20 -32.91 14.56
N ALA A 43 5.14 -32.35 15.78
CA ALA A 43 4.78 -33.10 16.99
C ALA A 43 3.36 -33.67 16.91
N LEU A 44 2.40 -32.91 16.34
CA LEU A 44 1.03 -33.37 16.12
C LEU A 44 0.98 -34.52 15.10
N LEU A 45 1.79 -34.49 14.05
CA LEU A 45 1.89 -35.59 13.08
C LEU A 45 2.45 -36.85 13.71
N VAL A 46 3.48 -36.75 14.55
CA VAL A 46 4.05 -37.88 15.29
C VAL A 46 3.01 -38.52 16.20
N SER A 47 2.14 -37.71 16.80
CA SER A 47 1.03 -38.19 17.66
C SER A 47 -0.21 -38.65 16.86
N ARG A 48 -0.12 -38.76 15.54
CA ARG A 48 -1.20 -39.15 14.60
C ARG A 48 -2.43 -38.22 14.60
N GLN A 49 -2.24 -36.98 14.96
CA GLN A 49 -3.29 -35.93 14.95
C GLN A 49 -3.16 -35.09 13.66
N GLY A 50 -3.39 -35.74 12.50
CA GLY A 50 -3.15 -35.12 11.21
C GLY A 50 -4.02 -33.89 10.91
N GLU A 51 -5.29 -33.90 11.34
CA GLU A 51 -6.19 -32.74 11.17
C GLU A 51 -5.71 -31.53 11.98
N ALA A 52 -5.33 -31.74 13.25
CA ALA A 52 -4.79 -30.68 14.07
C ALA A 52 -3.44 -30.12 13.55
N ALA A 53 -2.59 -30.98 12.98
CA ALA A 53 -1.37 -30.56 12.32
C ALA A 53 -1.65 -29.72 11.06
N HIS A 54 -2.66 -30.10 10.28
CA HIS A 54 -3.07 -29.35 9.08
C HIS A 54 -3.62 -27.99 9.47
N GLU A 55 -4.47 -27.91 10.48
CA GLU A 55 -5.01 -26.65 11.02
C GLU A 55 -3.91 -25.72 11.53
N GLN A 56 -2.91 -26.27 12.24
CA GLN A 56 -1.75 -25.51 12.72
C GLN A 56 -0.91 -24.93 11.54
N LEU A 57 -0.67 -25.73 10.50
CA LEU A 57 0.06 -25.26 9.32
C LEU A 57 -0.76 -24.25 8.51
N GLN A 58 -2.07 -24.46 8.38
CA GLN A 58 -2.95 -23.51 7.72
C GLN A 58 -2.95 -22.18 8.46
N GLY A 59 -2.97 -22.19 9.79
CA GLY A 59 -2.87 -20.96 10.61
C GLY A 59 -1.57 -20.18 10.36
N ILE A 60 -0.46 -20.85 10.10
CA ILE A 60 0.79 -20.18 9.70
C ILE A 60 0.63 -19.52 8.33
N VAL A 61 0.10 -20.26 7.36
CA VAL A 61 -0.12 -19.74 6.00
C VAL A 61 -1.04 -18.54 6.04
N ASP A 62 -2.14 -18.62 6.78
CA ASP A 62 -3.11 -17.53 6.91
C ASP A 62 -2.50 -16.31 7.61
N ALA A 63 -1.73 -16.51 8.69
CA ALA A 63 -1.05 -15.42 9.39
C ALA A 63 -0.02 -14.71 8.52
N ILE A 64 0.70 -15.46 7.66
CA ILE A 64 1.66 -14.90 6.71
C ILE A 64 0.92 -14.23 5.55
N ALA A 65 -0.12 -14.88 5.00
CA ALA A 65 -0.90 -14.36 3.89
C ALA A 65 -1.63 -13.07 4.25
N VAL A 66 -2.31 -13.03 5.41
CA VAL A 66 -3.01 -11.82 5.89
C VAL A 66 -2.05 -10.65 6.11
N LYS A 67 -0.80 -10.92 6.46
CA LYS A 67 0.16 -9.86 6.78
C LYS A 67 0.92 -9.32 5.55
N TYR A 68 0.98 -10.08 4.43
CA TYR A 68 1.93 -9.78 3.35
C TYR A 68 1.39 -9.99 1.93
N MET A 69 0.16 -10.50 1.75
CA MET A 69 -0.41 -10.70 0.41
C MET A 69 -1.73 -9.94 0.27
N TYR A 70 -1.69 -8.83 -0.44
CA TYR A 70 -2.88 -8.03 -0.77
C TYR A 70 -3.47 -8.45 -2.12
N SER A 71 -2.68 -9.16 -2.96
CA SER A 71 -3.05 -9.49 -4.34
C SER A 71 -2.29 -10.69 -4.90
N ASN A 72 -2.60 -11.06 -6.13
CA ASN A 72 -1.84 -12.00 -6.96
C ASN A 72 -0.63 -11.35 -7.67
N ASN A 73 -0.37 -10.04 -7.44
CA ASN A 73 0.75 -9.30 -8.03
C ASN A 73 1.81 -8.94 -6.98
N LYS A 74 2.98 -9.59 -7.07
CA LYS A 74 4.08 -9.44 -6.12
C LYS A 74 4.61 -8.00 -5.99
N ILE A 75 4.53 -7.21 -7.05
CA ILE A 75 5.00 -5.82 -7.06
C ILE A 75 4.01 -4.92 -6.33
N ALA A 76 2.72 -5.10 -6.60
CA ALA A 76 1.67 -4.41 -5.85
C ALA A 76 1.74 -4.76 -4.36
N ASP A 77 1.96 -6.03 -4.02
CA ASP A 77 2.10 -6.48 -2.62
C ASP A 77 3.29 -5.84 -1.90
N ALA A 78 4.45 -5.77 -2.56
CA ALA A 78 5.63 -5.13 -1.97
C ALA A 78 5.39 -3.64 -1.69
N LEU A 79 4.77 -2.93 -2.64
CA LEU A 79 4.40 -1.52 -2.48
C LEU A 79 3.38 -1.34 -1.35
N LEU A 80 2.32 -2.14 -1.34
CA LEU A 80 1.27 -2.05 -0.32
C LEU A 80 1.78 -2.37 1.07
N SER A 81 2.67 -3.36 1.20
CA SER A 81 3.31 -3.68 2.48
C SER A 81 4.11 -2.50 3.05
N GLN A 82 4.79 -1.75 2.18
CA GLN A 82 5.49 -0.52 2.58
C GLN A 82 4.50 0.57 3.01
N LYS A 83 3.43 0.80 2.23
CA LYS A 83 2.44 1.84 2.53
C LYS A 83 1.59 1.50 3.75
N ALA A 84 1.30 0.22 3.99
CA ALA A 84 0.59 -0.24 5.18
C ALA A 84 1.33 0.13 6.47
N LYS A 85 2.66 -0.01 6.51
CA LYS A 85 3.46 0.43 7.66
C LYS A 85 3.30 1.91 7.95
N ILE A 86 3.34 2.73 6.88
CA ILE A 86 3.14 4.18 7.02
C ILE A 86 1.72 4.47 7.53
N CYS A 87 0.70 3.78 7.02
CA CYS A 87 -0.66 3.92 7.50
C CYS A 87 -0.78 3.56 9.00
N ASP A 88 -0.15 2.47 9.43
CA ASP A 88 -0.14 2.05 10.84
C ASP A 88 0.52 3.11 11.74
N GLU A 89 1.65 3.69 11.32
CA GLU A 89 2.36 4.74 12.05
C GLU A 89 1.50 6.01 12.27
N TYR A 90 0.62 6.32 11.32
CA TYR A 90 -0.28 7.47 11.40
C TYR A 90 -1.70 7.13 11.85
N GLY A 91 -1.97 5.89 12.28
CA GLY A 91 -3.29 5.45 12.71
C GLY A 91 -4.35 5.47 11.60
N ILE A 92 -3.92 5.33 10.33
CA ILE A 92 -4.79 5.29 9.16
C ILE A 92 -5.23 3.86 8.91
N GLN A 93 -6.54 3.62 8.82
CA GLN A 93 -7.08 2.30 8.50
C GLN A 93 -6.95 2.03 6.99
N LEU A 94 -6.04 1.13 6.60
CA LEU A 94 -5.86 0.72 5.21
C LEU A 94 -6.66 -0.56 4.92
N SER A 95 -7.50 -0.53 3.88
CA SER A 95 -8.23 -1.69 3.34
C SER A 95 -7.91 -1.87 1.87
N CYS A 96 -7.44 -3.04 1.48
CA CYS A 96 -7.07 -3.36 0.10
C CYS A 96 -7.79 -4.62 -0.37
N ARG A 97 -8.37 -4.55 -1.57
CA ARG A 97 -8.91 -5.71 -2.30
C ARG A 97 -8.49 -5.60 -3.75
N LEU A 98 -7.51 -6.39 -4.13
CA LEU A 98 -6.86 -6.30 -5.42
C LEU A 98 -7.00 -7.62 -6.16
N ASP A 99 -7.72 -7.59 -7.24
CA ASP A 99 -7.96 -8.71 -8.14
C ASP A 99 -7.51 -8.29 -9.55
N PHE A 100 -6.28 -8.65 -9.88
CA PHE A 100 -5.69 -8.31 -11.17
C PHE A 100 -6.02 -9.40 -12.20
N PRO A 101 -6.45 -9.01 -13.41
CA PRO A 101 -6.66 -9.97 -14.50
C PRO A 101 -5.33 -10.60 -14.97
N ASP A 102 -5.39 -11.80 -15.52
CA ASP A 102 -4.20 -12.49 -16.06
C ASP A 102 -3.55 -11.68 -17.19
N ASN A 103 -4.37 -11.04 -18.03
CA ASN A 103 -3.92 -10.17 -19.12
C ASN A 103 -3.91 -8.71 -18.64
N MET A 104 -2.84 -8.32 -17.97
CA MET A 104 -2.68 -6.95 -17.50
C MET A 104 -2.47 -5.98 -18.66
N PRO A 105 -3.32 -4.93 -18.80
CA PRO A 105 -3.14 -3.89 -19.82
C PRO A 105 -2.04 -2.89 -19.44
N VAL A 106 -1.50 -3.00 -18.24
CA VAL A 106 -0.53 -2.09 -17.64
C VAL A 106 0.70 -2.88 -17.25
N ASP A 107 1.88 -2.43 -17.66
CA ASP A 107 3.14 -3.02 -17.19
C ASP A 107 3.40 -2.71 -15.70
N ASN A 108 4.28 -3.50 -15.11
CA ASN A 108 4.60 -3.41 -13.68
C ASN A 108 5.16 -2.04 -13.27
N ALA A 109 5.90 -1.34 -14.14
CA ALA A 109 6.48 -0.04 -13.82
C ALA A 109 5.38 1.03 -13.75
N ARG A 110 4.49 1.07 -14.75
CA ARG A 110 3.34 1.98 -14.75
C ARG A 110 2.38 1.68 -13.61
N LEU A 111 2.12 0.40 -13.34
CA LEU A 111 1.29 -0.02 -12.19
C LEU A 111 1.87 0.51 -10.87
N CYS A 112 3.17 0.35 -10.63
CA CYS A 112 3.86 0.90 -9.46
C CYS A 112 3.69 2.41 -9.35
N ILE A 113 3.87 3.13 -10.45
CA ILE A 113 3.74 4.59 -10.48
C ILE A 113 2.30 5.01 -10.13
N VAL A 114 1.29 4.36 -10.71
CA VAL A 114 -0.12 4.65 -10.44
C VAL A 114 -0.46 4.37 -8.98
N LEU A 115 -0.16 3.17 -8.49
CA LEU A 115 -0.49 2.78 -7.12
C LEU A 115 0.25 3.64 -6.07
N SER A 116 1.54 3.96 -6.32
CA SER A 116 2.31 4.81 -5.41
C SER A 116 1.71 6.20 -5.33
N ASN A 117 1.42 6.84 -6.46
CA ASN A 117 0.85 8.18 -6.48
C ASN A 117 -0.54 8.23 -5.84
N LEU A 118 -1.40 7.23 -6.08
CA LEU A 118 -2.71 7.11 -5.44
C LEU A 118 -2.56 7.05 -3.92
N LEU A 119 -1.74 6.11 -3.42
CA LEU A 119 -1.57 5.90 -1.99
C LEU A 119 -0.88 7.08 -1.30
N ASP A 120 0.13 7.70 -1.93
CA ASP A 120 0.79 8.87 -1.38
C ASP A 120 -0.16 10.07 -1.25
N ASN A 121 -1.01 10.29 -2.25
CA ASN A 121 -2.05 11.31 -2.18
C ASN A 121 -3.04 11.03 -1.04
N ALA A 122 -3.49 9.78 -0.91
CA ALA A 122 -4.43 9.36 0.13
C ALA A 122 -3.84 9.49 1.55
N ILE A 123 -2.61 9.01 1.75
CA ILE A 123 -1.90 9.11 3.04
C ILE A 123 -1.73 10.58 3.43
N ARG A 124 -1.31 11.43 2.49
CA ARG A 124 -1.19 12.86 2.74
C ARG A 124 -2.52 13.48 3.14
N ALA A 125 -3.60 13.23 2.39
CA ALA A 125 -4.93 13.74 2.71
C ALA A 125 -5.41 13.31 4.10
N CYS A 126 -5.17 12.05 4.48
CA CYS A 126 -5.49 11.56 5.81
C CYS A 126 -4.67 12.22 6.92
N ARG A 127 -3.40 12.55 6.68
CA ARG A 127 -2.53 13.24 7.65
C ARG A 127 -2.88 14.71 7.85
N GLU A 128 -3.48 15.35 6.85
CA GLU A 128 -3.93 16.74 6.91
C GLU A 128 -5.25 16.91 7.66
N LEU A 129 -5.93 15.81 8.01
CA LEU A 129 -7.13 15.84 8.82
C LEU A 129 -6.81 16.30 10.23
N LYS A 130 -7.51 17.34 10.69
CA LYS A 130 -7.43 17.77 12.09
C LYS A 130 -8.27 16.81 12.95
N PRO A 131 -7.75 16.38 14.12
CA PRO A 131 -8.56 15.60 15.05
C PRO A 131 -9.82 16.39 15.42
N ASP A 132 -10.97 15.81 15.17
CA ASP A 132 -12.25 16.38 15.64
C ASP A 132 -12.32 16.19 17.15
N THR A 133 -12.40 17.29 17.91
CA THR A 133 -12.42 17.29 19.37
C THR A 133 -13.73 16.68 19.86
N GLY A 134 -13.82 15.36 19.94
CA GLY A 134 -14.97 14.70 20.55
C GLY A 134 -15.41 13.36 19.97
N LYS A 135 -14.89 12.93 18.81
CA LYS A 135 -15.15 11.60 18.25
C LYS A 135 -13.84 10.93 17.87
N GLU A 136 -13.68 9.66 18.20
CA GLU A 136 -12.59 8.83 17.72
C GLU A 136 -12.76 8.60 16.21
N TYR A 137 -12.35 9.60 15.42
CA TYR A 137 -12.36 9.51 13.96
C TYR A 137 -11.06 8.86 13.51
N LYS A 138 -11.15 7.67 12.94
CA LYS A 138 -10.00 6.99 12.33
C LYS A 138 -10.01 7.28 10.83
N PRO A 139 -9.00 8.00 10.32
CA PRO A 139 -8.88 8.18 8.87
C PRO A 139 -8.75 6.83 8.18
N PHE A 140 -9.31 6.72 6.97
CA PHE A 140 -9.27 5.47 6.22
C PHE A 140 -8.77 5.68 4.79
N ILE A 141 -8.23 4.61 4.23
CA ILE A 141 -7.89 4.45 2.81
C ILE A 141 -8.45 3.11 2.37
N SER A 142 -9.22 3.09 1.28
CA SER A 142 -9.72 1.88 0.63
C SER A 142 -9.21 1.84 -0.80
N LEU A 143 -8.50 0.76 -1.17
CA LEU A 143 -8.00 0.54 -2.52
C LEU A 143 -8.63 -0.74 -3.08
N LYS A 144 -9.29 -0.62 -4.22
CA LYS A 144 -9.91 -1.73 -4.94
C LYS A 144 -9.37 -1.78 -6.35
N VAL A 145 -9.01 -2.97 -6.80
CA VAL A 145 -8.65 -3.25 -8.19
C VAL A 145 -9.44 -4.45 -8.64
N ASN A 146 -10.09 -4.35 -9.78
CA ASN A 146 -10.82 -5.46 -10.38
C ASN A 146 -11.07 -5.19 -11.87
N GLU A 147 -11.45 -6.24 -12.57
CA GLU A 147 -11.98 -6.15 -13.92
C GLU A 147 -13.45 -5.80 -13.89
N GLN A 148 -13.86 -4.79 -14.67
CA GLN A 148 -15.27 -4.42 -14.88
C GLN A 148 -15.51 -4.01 -16.33
N PHE A 149 -16.47 -4.64 -16.99
CA PHE A 149 -16.92 -4.29 -18.36
C PHE A 149 -15.79 -4.18 -19.40
N GLY A 150 -14.77 -5.06 -19.29
CA GLY A 150 -13.61 -5.04 -20.18
C GLY A 150 -12.57 -3.95 -19.85
N TYR A 151 -12.60 -3.40 -18.65
CA TYR A 151 -11.60 -2.48 -18.12
C TYR A 151 -10.96 -3.03 -16.86
N LEU A 152 -9.66 -2.80 -16.71
CA LEU A 152 -9.01 -2.82 -15.40
C LEU A 152 -9.39 -1.53 -14.68
N VAL A 153 -10.10 -1.63 -13.57
CA VAL A 153 -10.51 -0.49 -12.76
C VAL A 153 -9.73 -0.48 -11.46
N ILE A 154 -9.00 0.62 -11.21
CA ILE A 154 -8.32 0.90 -9.95
C ILE A 154 -9.10 2.02 -9.28
N ARG A 155 -9.76 1.73 -8.17
CA ARG A 155 -10.55 2.70 -7.39
C ARG A 155 -9.97 2.86 -6.00
N GLN A 156 -9.66 4.10 -5.65
CA GLN A 156 -9.16 4.49 -4.35
C GLN A 156 -10.10 5.50 -3.70
N GLU A 157 -10.43 5.26 -2.44
CA GLU A 157 -11.22 6.15 -1.59
C GLU A 157 -10.42 6.47 -0.34
N ASN A 158 -10.43 7.71 0.10
CA ASN A 158 -9.77 8.10 1.35
C ASN A 158 -10.52 9.19 2.09
N SER A 159 -10.29 9.25 3.39
CA SER A 159 -10.72 10.37 4.21
C SER A 159 -10.14 11.68 3.73
N PHE A 160 -10.97 12.72 3.71
CA PHE A 160 -10.67 14.01 3.12
C PHE A 160 -11.24 15.15 3.99
N ASN A 161 -10.62 16.32 3.95
CA ASN A 161 -10.99 17.50 4.75
C ASN A 161 -11.98 18.46 4.05
N GLY A 162 -12.51 18.06 2.89
CA GLY A 162 -13.42 18.88 2.09
C GLY A 162 -12.75 20.04 1.32
N ILE A 163 -11.42 20.21 1.45
CA ILE A 163 -10.72 21.35 0.85
C ILE A 163 -9.92 20.88 -0.36
N VAL A 164 -10.39 21.17 -1.56
CA VAL A 164 -9.61 21.04 -2.79
C VAL A 164 -8.84 22.35 -2.98
N GLU A 165 -7.54 22.33 -2.69
CA GLU A 165 -6.70 23.49 -2.99
C GLU A 165 -6.59 23.69 -4.50
N ASN A 166 -7.37 24.64 -5.04
CA ASN A 166 -7.27 25.11 -6.41
C ASN A 166 -6.00 25.97 -6.55
N ARG A 167 -4.84 25.32 -6.62
CA ARG A 167 -3.57 26.03 -6.86
C ARG A 167 -3.42 26.34 -8.33
N ARG A 168 -3.96 27.50 -8.74
CA ARG A 168 -3.59 28.14 -10.00
C ARG A 168 -2.14 28.59 -9.94
N SER A 169 -1.34 28.00 -10.84
CA SER A 169 -0.11 28.52 -11.45
C SER A 169 0.90 29.32 -10.59
N GLY A 170 2.14 28.84 -10.53
CA GLY A 170 3.30 29.70 -10.39
C GLY A 170 4.42 29.28 -9.43
N ALA A 171 4.27 28.24 -8.65
CA ALA A 171 5.39 27.68 -7.91
C ALA A 171 5.52 26.20 -8.26
N PHE A 172 6.72 25.75 -8.57
CA PHE A 172 7.09 24.34 -8.66
C PHE A 172 6.86 23.70 -7.28
N SER A 173 5.63 23.34 -6.97
CA SER A 173 5.32 22.54 -5.80
C SER A 173 5.18 21.11 -6.28
N GLU A 174 5.88 20.19 -5.65
CA GLU A 174 5.74 18.73 -5.84
C GLU A 174 4.29 18.23 -5.60
N HIS A 175 3.40 19.14 -5.21
CA HIS A 175 2.03 18.93 -4.81
C HIS A 175 1.09 19.15 -6.01
N GLY A 176 0.66 18.08 -6.65
CA GLY A 176 -0.28 18.11 -7.79
C GLY A 176 0.15 17.25 -8.97
N LEU A 177 1.46 16.97 -9.10
CA LEU A 177 2.01 16.17 -10.19
C LEU A 177 1.51 14.71 -10.17
N GLY A 178 1.16 14.17 -9.00
CA GLY A 178 0.77 12.77 -8.88
C GLY A 178 -0.47 12.40 -9.71
N LEU A 179 -1.52 13.22 -9.68
CA LEU A 179 -2.73 12.99 -10.49
C LEU A 179 -2.48 13.27 -11.98
N GLU A 180 -1.63 14.22 -12.31
CA GLU A 180 -1.22 14.49 -13.71
C GLU A 180 -0.43 13.32 -14.28
N ILE A 181 0.48 12.72 -13.51
CA ILE A 181 1.22 11.52 -13.90
C ILE A 181 0.27 10.35 -14.12
N ILE A 182 -0.67 10.12 -13.21
CA ILE A 182 -1.68 9.06 -13.35
C ILE A 182 -2.52 9.30 -14.61
N LYS A 183 -2.95 10.55 -14.84
CA LYS A 183 -3.72 10.91 -16.02
C LYS A 183 -2.92 10.66 -17.31
N SER A 184 -1.66 11.06 -17.37
CA SER A 184 -0.80 10.81 -18.52
C SER A 184 -0.68 9.32 -18.84
N ILE A 185 -0.50 8.48 -17.81
CA ILE A 185 -0.44 7.02 -17.96
C ILE A 185 -1.79 6.46 -18.45
N ALA A 186 -2.90 6.93 -17.88
CA ALA A 186 -4.23 6.51 -18.32
C ALA A 186 -4.47 6.88 -19.79
N ASP A 187 -4.18 8.12 -20.17
CA ASP A 187 -4.35 8.62 -21.54
C ASP A 187 -3.49 7.83 -22.55
N GLU A 188 -2.21 7.51 -22.21
CA GLU A 188 -1.34 6.67 -23.04
C GLU A 188 -1.93 5.26 -23.28
N LEU A 189 -2.62 4.73 -22.28
CA LEU A 189 -3.27 3.41 -22.32
C LEU A 189 -4.72 3.47 -22.84
N LYS A 190 -5.17 4.61 -23.37
CA LYS A 190 -6.54 4.88 -23.84
C LYS A 190 -7.59 4.67 -22.74
N GLY A 191 -7.17 4.89 -21.52
CA GLY A 191 -8.00 4.83 -20.33
C GLY A 191 -8.49 6.19 -19.88
N GLU A 192 -9.02 6.26 -18.68
CA GLU A 192 -9.59 7.47 -18.09
C GLU A 192 -9.23 7.58 -16.60
N LEU A 193 -9.04 8.81 -16.13
CA LEU A 193 -8.93 9.17 -14.73
C LEU A 193 -10.13 10.02 -14.33
N VAL A 194 -10.88 9.57 -13.33
CA VAL A 194 -12.01 10.29 -12.75
C VAL A 194 -11.76 10.56 -11.27
N THR A 195 -12.05 11.77 -10.82
CA THR A 195 -11.99 12.13 -9.39
C THR A 195 -13.32 12.70 -8.95
N GLU A 196 -13.79 12.24 -7.79
CA GLU A 196 -15.02 12.70 -7.15
C GLU A 196 -14.73 12.96 -5.67
N HIS A 197 -15.46 13.87 -5.05
CA HIS A 197 -15.33 14.11 -3.62
C HIS A 197 -16.61 14.68 -3.03
N ASP A 198 -16.80 14.43 -1.75
CA ASP A 198 -17.70 15.16 -0.88
C ASP A 198 -16.88 15.89 0.22
N ASP A 199 -17.54 16.31 1.30
CA ASP A 199 -16.87 17.02 2.41
C ASP A 199 -15.94 16.13 3.26
N LYS A 200 -15.99 14.79 3.10
CA LYS A 200 -15.29 13.83 3.96
C LYS A 200 -14.49 12.78 3.21
N VAL A 201 -14.84 12.50 1.98
CA VAL A 201 -14.27 11.41 1.18
C VAL A 201 -13.83 11.93 -0.17
N PHE A 202 -12.61 11.58 -0.55
CA PHE A 202 -12.09 11.78 -1.89
C PHE A 202 -11.97 10.42 -2.59
N VAL A 203 -12.43 10.36 -3.83
CA VAL A 203 -12.43 9.16 -4.65
C VAL A 203 -11.62 9.41 -5.92
N THR A 204 -10.73 8.51 -6.23
CA THR A 204 -10.00 8.49 -7.51
C THR A 204 -10.24 7.15 -8.19
N SER A 205 -10.65 7.19 -9.43
CA SER A 205 -10.88 6.00 -10.27
C SER A 205 -10.05 6.09 -11.54
N VAL A 206 -9.29 5.03 -11.85
CA VAL A 206 -8.52 4.88 -13.08
C VAL A 206 -9.06 3.67 -13.80
N GLY A 207 -9.54 3.87 -15.03
CA GLY A 207 -10.01 2.80 -15.91
C GLY A 207 -9.07 2.64 -17.08
N VAL A 208 -8.56 1.42 -17.35
CA VAL A 208 -7.73 1.09 -18.50
C VAL A 208 -8.37 -0.05 -19.25
N PRO A 209 -8.66 0.07 -20.57
CA PRO A 209 -9.28 -1.00 -21.33
C PRO A 209 -8.39 -2.24 -21.36
N LEU A 210 -9.00 -3.40 -21.18
CA LEU A 210 -8.35 -4.68 -21.44
C LEU A 210 -8.27 -4.88 -22.96
N ALA A 211 -7.10 -5.29 -23.44
CA ALA A 211 -6.86 -5.47 -24.87
C ALA A 211 -7.64 -6.67 -25.45
#